data_dc391592233a46dc2830bdc6ba745806
#
_entry.id   dc391592233a46dc2830bdc6ba745806
#
_cell.length_a   1.000
_cell.length_b   1.000
_cell.length_c   1.000
_cell.angle_alpha   90.00
_cell.angle_beta   90.00
_cell.angle_gamma   90.00
#
_symmetry.space_group_name_H-M   'P 1'
#
loop_
_entity.id
_entity.type
_entity.pdbx_description
1 polymer ?
#
loop_
_entity_poly.entity_id
_entity_poly.type
_entity_poly.pdbx_seq_one_letter_code
_entity_poly.pdbx_strand_id
1 'polypeptide(L)'
;MRLLHEADPVASIVRSPVASPIPTTAQRTIVPDPIASDAPKVLPHELSRYEQAGYGTWSYGPGLAHERRLDLMPAGYDGASVTSVAKLLRFFAITDIHIADVQSPAQAIMFGYKGFLSSAYSGVMLYTQHVLDAALRTVNALHREEPIDFGISLGDTCNNTQYNELRWYIDVLDGRHIDPDSGVKADVATGPRGDYLDQYDATGLDRSIPWYQARGNHDHFWTGFLAVNDYLRQTYVGDEILNLGNVFEDPLGPDSRGFYMGCLDGRTPYGDIFGIGPVAAFPTPPKVLAADPDRFSLSKSEWMNEFFTTTSDLRGHGFDRNDVAAGLACYTFEPKADVPVRVIVLDDTQGDDEPYDNGYGHGCLDQERHDWLVGELDKGQAEGKLMIVAAHIPIGVEAAGSPMGWGSAACVSENELIAKLHTYPNLILWLAGHRHRNVVTALKSPDAGRPELGFWEIETASLRDFPQQFRTFEIVRRSDDTAAILTTDIDPVVEDGSRAATSRTYAVAAQQIFDNPIGLLPTGSYNAELIVALTADMQAKLKRPEA
;
A
#
# COMPACT_ATOMS: atom_id res chain seq x y z
N MET A 1 8.49 -25.25 39.82
CA MET A 1 7.25 -24.65 40.33
C MET A 1 7.25 -23.22 39.83
N ARG A 2 6.70 -23.03 38.60
CA ARG A 2 6.58 -21.70 37.96
C ARG A 2 5.32 -21.05 38.49
N LEU A 3 5.46 -19.94 39.17
CA LEU A 3 4.34 -19.06 39.50
C LEU A 3 3.88 -18.39 38.20
N LEU A 4 2.73 -18.78 37.73
CA LEU A 4 1.98 -18.06 36.70
C LEU A 4 1.52 -16.75 37.35
N HIS A 5 2.06 -15.61 36.97
CA HIS A 5 1.42 -14.33 37.19
C HIS A 5 0.23 -14.28 36.20
N GLU A 6 -0.97 -14.37 36.75
CA GLU A 6 -2.18 -13.96 36.04
C GLU A 6 -2.03 -12.46 35.77
N ALA A 7 -1.87 -12.10 34.49
CA ALA A 7 -2.02 -10.73 34.06
C ALA A 7 -3.46 -10.31 34.28
N ASP A 8 -3.68 -9.19 34.94
CA ASP A 8 -5.02 -8.56 35.06
C ASP A 8 -5.60 -8.41 33.63
N PRO A 9 -6.87 -8.76 33.41
CA PRO A 9 -7.47 -8.57 32.11
C PRO A 9 -7.55 -7.07 31.83
N VAL A 10 -6.69 -6.59 30.93
CA VAL A 10 -6.87 -5.27 30.30
C VAL A 10 -8.27 -5.32 29.70
N ALA A 11 -9.16 -4.45 30.19
CA ALA A 11 -10.53 -4.37 29.71
C ALA A 11 -10.47 -4.14 28.19
N SER A 12 -10.85 -5.16 27.40
CA SER A 12 -10.96 -5.03 25.97
C SER A 12 -11.90 -3.87 25.66
N ILE A 13 -11.39 -2.81 25.09
CA ILE A 13 -12.21 -1.69 24.63
C ILE A 13 -12.99 -2.24 23.44
N VAL A 14 -14.21 -2.68 23.68
CA VAL A 14 -15.15 -3.05 22.62
C VAL A 14 -15.40 -1.77 21.83
N ARG A 15 -14.70 -1.62 20.71
CA ARG A 15 -14.88 -0.47 19.83
C ARG A 15 -16.26 -0.54 19.19
N SER A 16 -17.02 0.54 19.29
CA SER A 16 -18.31 0.65 18.62
C SER A 16 -18.15 0.53 17.11
N PRO A 17 -19.09 -0.15 16.41
CA PRO A 17 -19.09 -0.17 14.95
C PRO A 17 -19.11 1.27 14.41
N VAL A 18 -18.39 1.49 13.30
CA VAL A 18 -18.46 2.78 12.59
C VAL A 18 -19.89 3.03 12.15
N ALA A 19 -20.40 4.24 12.40
CA ALA A 19 -21.76 4.62 12.06
C ALA A 19 -21.93 4.73 10.54
N SER A 20 -23.11 4.35 10.05
CA SER A 20 -23.52 4.42 8.63
C SER A 20 -24.56 5.56 8.47
N PRO A 21 -24.63 6.26 7.31
CA PRO A 21 -23.80 6.08 6.12
C PRO A 21 -22.40 6.66 6.27
N ILE A 22 -21.42 6.02 5.59
CA ILE A 22 -20.04 6.48 5.55
C ILE A 22 -19.92 7.60 4.50
N PRO A 23 -19.52 8.81 4.88
CA PRO A 23 -19.17 9.81 3.88
C PRO A 23 -17.92 9.39 3.12
N THR A 24 -18.01 9.37 1.79
CA THR A 24 -16.85 9.18 0.92
C THR A 24 -16.22 10.53 0.57
N THR A 25 -15.08 10.51 -0.08
CA THR A 25 -14.46 11.75 -0.57
C THR A 25 -15.34 12.50 -1.60
N ALA A 26 -16.37 11.86 -2.16
CA ALA A 26 -17.35 12.54 -3.01
C ALA A 26 -18.23 13.55 -2.24
N GLN A 27 -18.42 13.36 -0.93
CA GLN A 27 -19.17 14.28 -0.08
C GLN A 27 -18.28 15.25 0.68
N ARG A 28 -17.14 14.78 1.17
CA ARG A 28 -16.15 15.60 1.90
C ARG A 28 -14.80 14.91 1.89
N THR A 29 -13.72 15.66 1.92
CA THR A 29 -12.37 15.10 2.04
C THR A 29 -11.53 15.87 3.05
N ILE A 30 -10.45 15.26 3.51
CA ILE A 30 -9.54 15.88 4.46
C ILE A 30 -8.66 16.89 3.73
N VAL A 31 -8.60 18.10 4.27
CA VAL A 31 -7.76 19.19 3.76
C VAL A 31 -6.87 19.69 4.89
N PRO A 32 -5.53 19.70 4.70
CA PRO A 32 -4.63 20.34 5.65
C PRO A 32 -4.96 21.83 5.82
N ASP A 33 -5.01 22.31 7.06
CA ASP A 33 -5.19 23.73 7.30
C ASP A 33 -3.91 24.50 6.93
N PRO A 34 -4.00 25.74 6.47
CA PRO A 34 -2.84 26.54 6.12
C PRO A 34 -1.95 26.82 7.34
N ILE A 35 -0.64 26.65 7.19
CA ILE A 35 0.32 27.05 8.21
C ILE A 35 0.46 28.58 8.21
N ALA A 36 0.45 29.18 9.41
CA ALA A 36 0.68 30.62 9.55
C ALA A 36 2.07 31.01 9.00
N SER A 37 2.16 32.15 8.30
CA SER A 37 3.40 32.56 7.64
C SER A 37 4.56 32.86 8.61
N ASP A 38 4.25 33.10 9.87
CA ASP A 38 5.18 33.35 10.98
C ASP A 38 5.35 32.13 11.91
N ALA A 39 4.75 30.98 11.58
CA ALA A 39 4.87 29.77 12.37
C ALA A 39 6.33 29.29 12.43
N PRO A 40 6.78 28.78 13.57
CA PRO A 40 8.09 28.19 13.69
C PRO A 40 8.22 26.99 12.74
N LYS A 41 9.30 26.90 12.00
CA LYS A 41 9.61 25.71 11.21
C LYS A 41 9.93 24.54 12.15
N VAL A 42 9.36 23.39 11.83
CA VAL A 42 9.63 22.13 12.51
C VAL A 42 10.22 21.11 11.54
N LEU A 43 10.97 20.16 12.08
CA LEU A 43 11.52 19.03 11.32
C LEU A 43 10.64 17.79 11.49
N PRO A 44 10.68 16.83 10.55
CA PRO A 44 9.82 15.65 10.59
C PRO A 44 9.86 14.85 11.90
N HIS A 45 10.97 14.85 12.61
CA HIS A 45 11.15 14.12 13.86
C HIS A 45 10.76 14.92 15.12
N GLU A 46 10.39 16.18 14.99
CA GLU A 46 10.05 17.05 16.15
C GLU A 46 8.56 16.96 16.49
N LEU A 47 8.02 15.74 16.63
CA LEU A 47 6.59 15.46 16.79
C LEU A 47 5.97 16.21 17.98
N SER A 48 6.69 16.32 19.11
CA SER A 48 6.23 17.03 20.30
C SER A 48 6.04 18.54 20.09
N ARG A 49 6.58 19.09 18.98
CA ARG A 49 6.47 20.52 18.64
C ARG A 49 5.36 20.82 17.64
N TYR A 50 4.78 19.81 17.00
CA TYR A 50 3.82 19.99 15.92
C TYR A 50 2.63 20.85 16.36
N GLU A 51 1.95 20.46 17.42
CA GLU A 51 0.78 21.17 17.94
C GLU A 51 1.10 22.64 18.27
N GLN A 52 2.18 22.90 19.02
CA GLN A 52 2.59 24.25 19.39
C GLN A 52 2.96 25.12 18.20
N ALA A 53 3.51 24.52 17.15
CA ALA A 53 3.90 25.21 15.92
C ALA A 53 2.76 25.30 14.89
N GLY A 54 1.58 24.76 15.18
CA GLY A 54 0.39 24.82 14.32
C GLY A 54 0.38 23.80 13.18
N TYR A 55 1.21 22.74 13.25
CA TYR A 55 1.22 21.67 12.26
C TYR A 55 0.28 20.53 12.65
N GLY A 56 -0.19 19.79 11.63
CA GLY A 56 -1.05 18.63 11.79
C GLY A 56 -2.54 18.97 11.95
N THR A 57 -2.92 20.23 11.87
CA THR A 57 -4.33 20.63 11.86
C THR A 57 -4.95 20.44 10.48
N TRP A 58 -6.21 20.01 10.46
CA TRP A 58 -6.94 19.73 9.24
C TRP A 58 -8.44 19.93 9.45
N SER A 59 -9.15 20.13 8.35
CA SER A 59 -10.60 20.25 8.31
C SER A 59 -11.19 19.41 7.19
N TYR A 60 -12.51 19.21 7.21
CA TYR A 60 -13.19 18.65 6.06
C TYR A 60 -13.46 19.74 5.03
N GLY A 61 -12.84 19.62 3.87
CA GLY A 61 -13.12 20.42 2.69
C GLY A 61 -14.33 19.92 1.90
N PRO A 62 -14.68 20.60 0.82
CA PRO A 62 -15.75 20.17 -0.08
C PRO A 62 -15.43 18.80 -0.68
N GLY A 63 -16.49 18.04 -1.00
CA GLY A 63 -16.33 16.76 -1.68
C GLY A 63 -15.79 16.91 -3.10
N LEU A 64 -15.16 15.85 -3.57
CA LEU A 64 -14.60 15.70 -4.91
C LEU A 64 -15.59 14.88 -5.74
N ALA A 65 -16.41 15.53 -6.56
CA ALA A 65 -17.38 14.84 -7.41
C ALA A 65 -16.68 13.87 -8.38
N HIS A 66 -17.38 12.79 -8.75
CA HIS A 66 -16.88 11.90 -9.80
C HIS A 66 -16.79 12.64 -11.13
N GLU A 67 -15.59 12.74 -11.66
CA GLU A 67 -15.35 13.30 -12.98
C GLU A 67 -15.53 12.21 -14.04
N ARG A 68 -16.40 12.49 -15.03
CA ARG A 68 -16.55 11.58 -16.16
C ARG A 68 -15.37 11.71 -17.11
N ARG A 69 -14.64 10.62 -17.29
CA ARG A 69 -13.44 10.53 -18.11
C ARG A 69 -13.76 9.76 -19.40
N LEU A 70 -13.62 10.43 -20.53
CA LEU A 70 -13.90 9.90 -21.86
C LEU A 70 -12.62 9.70 -22.70
N ASP A 71 -11.46 9.72 -22.07
CA ASP A 71 -10.15 9.75 -22.72
C ASP A 71 -9.90 8.55 -23.66
N LEU A 72 -10.52 7.41 -23.37
CA LEU A 72 -10.41 6.20 -24.18
C LEU A 72 -11.50 6.10 -25.26
N MET A 73 -12.47 7.00 -25.28
CA MET A 73 -13.61 6.93 -26.17
C MET A 73 -13.32 7.60 -27.53
N PRO A 74 -14.02 7.21 -28.60
CA PRO A 74 -13.88 7.87 -29.90
C PRO A 74 -14.20 9.36 -29.83
N ALA A 75 -13.58 10.14 -30.71
CA ALA A 75 -13.88 11.54 -30.84
C ALA A 75 -15.37 11.78 -31.13
N GLY A 76 -16.01 12.67 -30.36
CA GLY A 76 -17.43 12.97 -30.48
C GLY A 76 -18.37 12.12 -29.61
N TYR A 77 -17.86 11.11 -28.91
CA TYR A 77 -18.63 10.43 -27.87
C TYR A 77 -18.79 11.34 -26.65
N ASP A 78 -20.03 11.61 -26.20
CA ASP A 78 -20.31 12.44 -25.02
C ASP A 78 -20.93 11.66 -23.87
N GLY A 79 -21.58 10.53 -24.13
CA GLY A 79 -22.24 9.70 -23.13
C GLY A 79 -23.34 10.42 -22.31
N ALA A 80 -23.85 11.57 -22.76
CA ALA A 80 -24.67 12.48 -21.96
C ALA A 80 -26.01 11.87 -21.51
N SER A 81 -26.60 10.97 -22.28
CA SER A 81 -27.87 10.29 -21.97
C SER A 81 -27.70 8.85 -21.49
N VAL A 82 -26.45 8.42 -21.27
CA VAL A 82 -26.12 7.04 -20.94
C VAL A 82 -26.19 6.82 -19.43
N THR A 83 -26.87 5.74 -19.02
CA THR A 83 -27.06 5.37 -17.61
C THR A 83 -26.46 4.00 -17.31
N SER A 84 -26.09 3.75 -16.08
CA SER A 84 -25.74 2.42 -15.60
C SER A 84 -26.98 1.53 -15.57
N VAL A 85 -26.86 0.30 -16.12
CA VAL A 85 -27.98 -0.65 -16.22
C VAL A 85 -27.75 -1.94 -15.45
N ALA A 86 -26.49 -2.28 -15.14
CA ALA A 86 -26.16 -3.41 -14.28
C ALA A 86 -24.83 -3.17 -13.57
N LYS A 87 -24.77 -3.48 -12.29
CA LYS A 87 -23.51 -3.57 -11.52
C LYS A 87 -22.95 -4.96 -11.72
N LEU A 88 -21.72 -5.05 -12.19
CA LEU A 88 -21.02 -6.28 -12.45
C LEU A 88 -20.19 -6.70 -11.24
N LEU A 89 -19.43 -5.75 -10.68
CA LEU A 89 -18.47 -6.03 -9.62
C LEU A 89 -18.33 -4.79 -8.71
N ARG A 90 -18.12 -5.04 -7.40
CA ARG A 90 -17.74 -4.02 -6.41
C ARG A 90 -16.60 -4.53 -5.55
N PHE A 91 -15.50 -3.80 -5.47
CA PHE A 91 -14.33 -4.20 -4.69
C PHE A 91 -13.60 -2.99 -4.10
N PHE A 92 -12.64 -3.24 -3.20
CA PHE A 92 -11.74 -2.21 -2.71
C PHE A 92 -10.29 -2.59 -2.93
N ALA A 93 -9.43 -1.58 -3.01
CA ALA A 93 -7.97 -1.74 -3.00
C ALA A 93 -7.36 -0.91 -1.88
N ILE A 94 -6.40 -1.53 -1.17
CA ILE A 94 -5.47 -0.89 -0.24
C ILE A 94 -4.05 -1.10 -0.75
N THR A 95 -3.12 -0.21 -0.40
CA THR A 95 -1.73 -0.32 -0.83
C THR A 95 -0.80 0.44 0.10
N ASP A 96 0.49 0.13 0.07
CA ASP A 96 1.53 0.90 0.73
C ASP A 96 1.22 1.16 2.21
N ILE A 97 0.90 0.09 2.93
CA ILE A 97 0.53 0.13 4.34
C ILE A 97 1.78 0.33 5.20
N HIS A 98 2.89 -0.30 4.81
CA HIS A 98 4.18 -0.20 5.46
C HIS A 98 4.10 -0.42 6.97
N ILE A 99 3.55 -1.55 7.41
CA ILE A 99 3.59 -1.92 8.83
C ILE A 99 5.04 -1.88 9.28
N ALA A 100 5.33 -1.10 10.31
CA ALA A 100 6.68 -0.84 10.77
C ALA A 100 6.92 -1.31 12.21
N ASP A 101 7.97 -2.08 12.42
CA ASP A 101 8.56 -2.27 13.74
C ASP A 101 9.45 -1.08 14.07
N VAL A 102 8.92 -0.14 14.83
CA VAL A 102 9.62 1.11 15.16
C VAL A 102 10.82 0.91 16.08
N GLN A 103 10.89 -0.21 16.78
CA GLN A 103 12.00 -0.57 17.66
C GLN A 103 13.10 -1.37 16.96
N SER A 104 12.92 -1.71 15.68
CA SER A 104 13.92 -2.44 14.91
C SER A 104 15.21 -1.63 14.73
N PRO A 105 16.38 -2.23 14.97
CA PRO A 105 17.67 -1.59 14.72
C PRO A 105 17.98 -1.39 13.23
N ALA A 106 17.20 -2.00 12.33
CA ALA A 106 17.41 -1.96 10.88
C ALA A 106 16.57 -0.89 10.16
N GLN A 107 15.94 0.03 10.88
CA GLN A 107 15.23 1.15 10.28
C GLN A 107 16.18 2.15 9.62
N ALA A 108 15.74 2.78 8.53
CA ALA A 108 16.54 3.75 7.78
C ALA A 108 16.25 5.20 8.20
N ILE A 109 16.10 5.45 9.50
CA ILE A 109 15.61 6.71 10.08
C ILE A 109 16.32 7.95 9.56
N MET A 110 17.66 7.88 9.39
CA MET A 110 18.46 9.03 8.96
C MET A 110 17.97 9.64 7.65
N PHE A 111 17.50 8.85 6.71
CA PHE A 111 17.07 9.36 5.41
C PHE A 111 15.81 10.22 5.49
N GLY A 112 14.90 9.93 6.42
CA GLY A 112 13.70 10.72 6.65
C GLY A 112 13.82 11.75 7.79
N TYR A 113 14.93 11.73 8.56
CA TYR A 113 15.10 12.55 9.76
C TYR A 113 14.99 14.07 9.51
N LYS A 114 15.55 14.55 8.40
CA LYS A 114 15.51 15.96 7.99
C LYS A 114 15.08 16.16 6.54
N GLY A 115 14.63 15.10 5.90
CA GLY A 115 14.39 15.07 4.47
C GLY A 115 13.02 14.53 4.11
N PHE A 116 12.83 14.31 2.83
CA PHE A 116 11.54 13.99 2.22
C PHE A 116 11.25 12.48 2.14
N LEU A 117 12.18 11.60 2.51
CA LEU A 117 11.97 10.15 2.38
C LEU A 117 11.08 9.60 3.50
N SER A 118 9.78 9.80 3.35
CA SER A 118 8.77 9.35 4.33
C SER A 118 8.74 7.83 4.48
N SER A 119 9.08 7.07 3.44
CA SER A 119 9.24 5.61 3.52
C SER A 119 10.36 5.17 4.46
N ALA A 120 11.40 5.99 4.64
CA ALA A 120 12.45 5.75 5.63
C ALA A 120 12.01 6.17 7.04
N TYR A 121 11.44 7.38 7.18
CA TYR A 121 10.92 7.90 8.44
C TYR A 121 9.83 8.94 8.21
N SER A 122 8.73 8.76 8.90
CA SER A 122 7.79 9.84 9.24
C SER A 122 7.09 9.47 10.55
N GLY A 123 6.46 10.43 11.24
CA GLY A 123 5.76 10.18 12.49
C GLY A 123 4.62 9.16 12.37
N VAL A 124 4.11 8.94 11.16
CA VAL A 124 3.02 7.97 10.91
C VAL A 124 3.47 6.51 11.08
N MET A 125 4.77 6.22 10.96
CA MET A 125 5.27 4.86 11.17
C MET A 125 4.99 4.32 12.58
N LEU A 126 4.77 5.19 13.57
CA LEU A 126 4.37 4.82 14.92
C LEU A 126 2.98 4.14 14.98
N TYR A 127 2.13 4.34 13.97
CA TYR A 127 0.72 3.99 14.05
C TYR A 127 0.18 3.23 12.83
N THR A 128 1.03 2.66 11.99
CA THR A 128 0.61 2.07 10.70
C THR A 128 -0.43 0.97 10.86
N GLN A 129 -0.29 0.09 11.86
CA GLN A 129 -1.27 -0.95 12.16
C GLN A 129 -2.63 -0.38 12.61
N HIS A 130 -2.65 0.76 13.30
CA HIS A 130 -3.89 1.41 13.72
C HIS A 130 -4.63 2.08 12.56
N VAL A 131 -3.89 2.60 11.58
CA VAL A 131 -4.48 3.14 10.35
C VAL A 131 -5.11 2.02 9.53
N LEU A 132 -4.43 0.88 9.41
CA LEU A 132 -4.99 -0.30 8.76
C LEU A 132 -6.28 -0.76 9.45
N ASP A 133 -6.30 -0.88 10.78
CA ASP A 133 -7.53 -1.25 11.52
C ASP A 133 -8.67 -0.25 11.27
N ALA A 134 -8.38 1.05 11.23
CA ALA A 134 -9.38 2.09 10.92
C ALA A 134 -9.91 1.97 9.47
N ALA A 135 -9.05 1.65 8.52
CA ALA A 135 -9.43 1.41 7.13
C ALA A 135 -10.37 0.18 7.03
N LEU A 136 -10.02 -0.94 7.68
CA LEU A 136 -10.83 -2.15 7.67
C LEU A 136 -12.20 -1.94 8.35
N ARG A 137 -12.25 -1.20 9.45
CA ARG A 137 -13.52 -0.80 10.09
C ARG A 137 -14.41 0.01 9.14
N THR A 138 -13.79 0.86 8.33
CA THR A 138 -14.49 1.66 7.32
C THR A 138 -14.97 0.78 6.18
N VAL A 139 -14.13 -0.13 5.66
CA VAL A 139 -14.53 -1.13 4.66
C VAL A 139 -15.70 -1.97 5.14
N ASN A 140 -15.65 -2.47 6.38
CA ASN A 140 -16.73 -3.26 6.98
C ASN A 140 -18.05 -2.45 7.06
N ALA A 141 -17.98 -1.14 7.31
CA ALA A 141 -19.15 -0.28 7.31
C ALA A 141 -19.72 -0.08 5.90
N LEU A 142 -18.87 0.16 4.90
CA LEU A 142 -19.26 0.24 3.49
C LEU A 142 -19.84 -1.09 2.98
N HIS A 143 -19.31 -2.23 3.42
CA HIS A 143 -19.82 -3.55 3.06
C HIS A 143 -21.24 -3.79 3.63
N ARG A 144 -21.52 -3.29 4.85
CA ARG A 144 -22.88 -3.37 5.42
C ARG A 144 -23.88 -2.49 4.69
N GLU A 145 -23.45 -1.36 4.10
CA GLU A 145 -24.30 -0.51 3.27
C GLU A 145 -24.60 -1.16 1.92
N GLU A 146 -23.58 -1.69 1.30
CA GLU A 146 -23.65 -2.40 0.03
C GLU A 146 -22.53 -3.44 -0.05
N PRO A 147 -22.85 -4.72 -0.34
CA PRO A 147 -21.87 -5.79 -0.37
C PRO A 147 -20.68 -5.52 -1.28
N ILE A 148 -19.48 -5.79 -0.78
CA ILE A 148 -18.20 -5.77 -1.49
C ILE A 148 -17.88 -7.22 -1.87
N ASP A 149 -17.55 -7.46 -3.12
CA ASP A 149 -17.30 -8.80 -3.66
C ASP A 149 -15.92 -9.34 -3.26
N PHE A 150 -14.90 -8.46 -3.19
CA PHE A 150 -13.55 -8.80 -2.70
C PHE A 150 -12.75 -7.55 -2.33
N GLY A 151 -11.64 -7.77 -1.62
CA GLY A 151 -10.59 -6.78 -1.38
C GLY A 151 -9.28 -7.20 -2.01
N ILE A 152 -8.43 -6.23 -2.37
CA ILE A 152 -7.07 -6.49 -2.82
C ILE A 152 -6.07 -5.53 -2.17
N SER A 153 -4.97 -6.08 -1.69
CA SER A 153 -3.79 -5.32 -1.30
C SER A 153 -2.78 -5.33 -2.44
N LEU A 154 -2.36 -4.14 -2.86
CA LEU A 154 -1.47 -3.97 -4.01
C LEU A 154 0.02 -3.97 -3.62
N GLY A 155 0.37 -4.46 -2.44
CA GLY A 155 1.76 -4.59 -2.01
C GLY A 155 2.22 -3.55 -0.99
N ASP A 156 3.49 -3.61 -0.64
CA ASP A 156 4.15 -2.82 0.41
C ASP A 156 3.41 -2.94 1.75
N THR A 157 3.21 -4.19 2.17
CA THR A 157 2.58 -4.53 3.44
C THR A 157 3.52 -4.30 4.62
N CYS A 158 4.80 -4.67 4.46
CA CYS A 158 5.88 -4.45 5.41
C CYS A 158 6.63 -3.16 5.09
N ASN A 159 7.25 -2.56 6.11
CA ASN A 159 8.17 -1.45 5.90
C ASN A 159 9.57 -1.96 5.48
N ASN A 160 10.01 -3.10 6.03
CA ASN A 160 11.36 -3.61 5.89
C ASN A 160 11.49 -5.14 5.80
N THR A 161 10.61 -5.85 5.16
CA THR A 161 10.72 -7.32 4.95
C THR A 161 10.64 -8.17 6.21
N GLN A 162 10.36 -7.62 7.40
CA GLN A 162 10.43 -8.34 8.66
C GLN A 162 9.23 -9.27 8.89
N TYR A 163 9.48 -10.42 9.51
CA TYR A 163 8.45 -11.38 9.86
C TYR A 163 7.39 -10.79 10.80
N ASN A 164 7.79 -10.09 11.87
CA ASN A 164 6.85 -9.48 12.80
C ASN A 164 5.99 -8.39 12.13
N GLU A 165 6.52 -7.58 11.20
CA GLU A 165 5.76 -6.60 10.43
C GLU A 165 4.67 -7.29 9.61
N LEU A 166 5.02 -8.36 8.88
CA LEU A 166 4.05 -9.14 8.10
C LEU A 166 3.01 -9.83 8.99
N ARG A 167 3.42 -10.37 10.14
CA ARG A 167 2.46 -10.98 11.08
C ARG A 167 1.46 -9.97 11.61
N TRP A 168 1.92 -8.78 12.04
CA TRP A 168 1.00 -7.72 12.46
C TRP A 168 0.04 -7.31 11.35
N TYR A 169 0.51 -7.23 10.10
CA TYR A 169 -0.37 -6.96 8.95
C TYR A 169 -1.48 -8.00 8.82
N ILE A 170 -1.12 -9.28 8.75
CA ILE A 170 -2.09 -10.37 8.59
C ILE A 170 -3.01 -10.46 9.82
N ASP A 171 -2.47 -10.30 11.01
CA ASP A 171 -3.23 -10.39 12.26
C ASP A 171 -4.22 -9.23 12.44
N VAL A 172 -3.92 -8.03 11.90
CA VAL A 172 -4.89 -6.93 11.84
C VAL A 172 -6.05 -7.28 10.88
N LEU A 173 -5.77 -7.85 9.70
CA LEU A 173 -6.80 -8.32 8.77
C LEU A 173 -7.64 -9.46 9.35
N ASP A 174 -7.03 -10.35 10.12
CA ASP A 174 -7.69 -11.48 10.79
C ASP A 174 -8.50 -11.07 12.04
N GLY A 175 -8.35 -9.83 12.52
CA GLY A 175 -9.01 -9.36 13.74
C GLY A 175 -8.44 -10.00 15.01
N ARG A 176 -7.12 -10.11 15.09
CA ARG A 176 -6.42 -10.69 16.23
C ARG A 176 -5.91 -9.65 17.21
N HIS A 177 -5.42 -10.14 18.32
CA HIS A 177 -4.66 -9.35 19.28
C HIS A 177 -3.32 -8.94 18.68
N ILE A 178 -3.00 -7.64 18.74
CA ILE A 178 -1.75 -7.06 18.24
C ILE A 178 -0.91 -6.58 19.42
N ASP A 179 0.33 -7.01 19.46
CA ASP A 179 1.36 -6.55 20.37
C ASP A 179 2.50 -5.93 19.54
N PRO A 180 2.49 -4.60 19.32
CA PRO A 180 3.50 -3.94 18.48
C PRO A 180 4.83 -3.70 19.20
N ASP A 181 4.93 -4.03 20.49
CA ASP A 181 6.15 -3.91 21.29
C ASP A 181 7.06 -5.13 21.02
N SER A 182 8.14 -4.93 20.27
CA SER A 182 9.13 -5.95 19.96
C SER A 182 10.33 -5.86 20.92
N GLY A 183 11.06 -6.98 21.09
CA GLY A 183 12.21 -7.02 21.99
C GLY A 183 11.83 -7.12 23.46
N VAL A 184 12.12 -6.10 24.26
CA VAL A 184 11.71 -6.05 25.66
C VAL A 184 10.27 -5.61 25.76
N LYS A 185 9.40 -6.51 26.13
CA LYS A 185 7.98 -6.28 26.41
C LYS A 185 7.81 -5.48 27.70
N ALA A 186 8.22 -4.23 27.70
CA ALA A 186 8.10 -3.33 28.85
C ALA A 186 7.53 -2.01 28.35
N ASP A 187 6.30 -1.75 28.74
CA ASP A 187 5.69 -0.43 28.54
C ASP A 187 6.51 0.62 29.29
N VAL A 188 7.26 1.43 28.54
CA VAL A 188 8.12 2.50 29.08
C VAL A 188 7.55 3.88 28.85
N ALA A 189 6.57 4.03 27.97
CA ALA A 189 5.91 5.29 27.63
C ALA A 189 4.46 5.27 28.06
N THR A 190 4.16 5.71 29.26
CA THR A 190 2.80 5.82 29.75
C THR A 190 2.24 7.22 29.46
N GLY A 191 1.38 7.32 28.47
CA GLY A 191 0.54 8.50 28.25
C GLY A 191 -0.87 8.28 28.79
N PRO A 192 -1.64 9.34 29.07
CA PRO A 192 -3.02 9.23 29.57
C PRO A 192 -3.99 8.55 28.58
N ARG A 193 -3.56 8.29 27.35
CA ARG A 193 -4.33 7.62 26.28
C ARG A 193 -3.60 6.42 25.70
N GLY A 194 -2.56 5.94 26.37
CA GLY A 194 -1.65 4.94 25.85
C GLY A 194 -0.73 5.50 24.75
N ASP A 195 0.12 4.67 24.21
CA ASP A 195 1.04 5.04 23.14
C ASP A 195 1.02 4.06 21.96
N TYR A 196 1.97 4.20 21.05
CA TYR A 196 2.08 3.40 19.84
C TYR A 196 2.54 1.95 20.07
N LEU A 197 3.07 1.64 21.25
CA LEU A 197 3.51 0.29 21.62
C LEU A 197 2.45 -0.49 22.41
N ASP A 198 1.35 0.17 22.83
CA ASP A 198 0.29 -0.51 23.57
C ASP A 198 -0.40 -1.58 22.72
N GLN A 199 -0.63 -2.70 23.36
CA GLN A 199 -1.42 -3.81 22.81
C GLN A 199 -2.87 -3.41 22.55
N TYR A 200 -3.49 -4.02 21.54
CA TYR A 200 -4.89 -3.84 21.25
C TYR A 200 -5.48 -5.02 20.48
N ASP A 201 -6.81 -5.15 20.51
CA ASP A 201 -7.53 -6.10 19.68
C ASP A 201 -7.95 -5.43 18.37
N ALA A 202 -7.45 -5.94 17.24
CA ALA A 202 -7.84 -5.46 15.92
C ALA A 202 -9.28 -5.89 15.59
N THR A 203 -9.98 -5.09 14.79
CA THR A 203 -11.36 -5.39 14.37
C THR A 203 -11.41 -6.51 13.33
N GLY A 204 -10.43 -6.55 12.44
CA GLY A 204 -10.40 -7.45 11.30
C GLY A 204 -11.32 -7.04 10.14
N LEU A 205 -11.05 -7.63 9.00
CA LEU A 205 -11.94 -7.55 7.84
C LEU A 205 -13.15 -8.46 8.05
N ASP A 206 -14.32 -8.03 7.57
CA ASP A 206 -15.52 -8.89 7.58
C ASP A 206 -15.23 -10.19 6.81
N ARG A 207 -15.49 -11.34 7.45
CA ARG A 207 -15.12 -12.66 6.91
C ARG A 207 -15.83 -13.03 5.62
N SER A 208 -16.93 -12.37 5.30
CA SER A 208 -17.64 -12.57 4.03
C SER A 208 -16.94 -11.89 2.84
N ILE A 209 -15.94 -11.04 3.10
CA ILE A 209 -15.14 -10.39 2.06
C ILE A 209 -13.86 -11.20 1.85
N PRO A 210 -13.72 -11.98 0.77
CA PRO A 210 -12.44 -12.57 0.41
C PRO A 210 -11.46 -11.47 0.05
N TRP A 211 -10.19 -11.61 0.45
CA TRP A 211 -9.18 -10.65 0.08
C TRP A 211 -7.93 -11.32 -0.51
N TYR A 212 -7.25 -10.59 -1.39
CA TYR A 212 -6.15 -11.05 -2.21
C TYR A 212 -4.93 -10.17 -2.02
N GLN A 213 -3.73 -10.71 -2.28
CA GLN A 213 -2.46 -10.04 -2.01
C GLN A 213 -1.59 -9.97 -3.25
N ALA A 214 -1.16 -8.76 -3.65
CA ALA A 214 0.00 -8.56 -4.53
C ALA A 214 1.24 -8.27 -3.68
N ARG A 215 2.45 -8.46 -4.26
CA ARG A 215 3.70 -8.15 -3.59
C ARG A 215 4.22 -6.79 -4.02
N GLY A 216 4.75 -6.00 -3.08
CA GLY A 216 5.45 -4.76 -3.32
C GLY A 216 6.96 -4.88 -3.14
N ASN A 217 7.70 -3.82 -3.45
CA ASN A 217 9.16 -3.81 -3.34
C ASN A 217 9.65 -3.79 -1.88
N HIS A 218 8.93 -3.17 -0.94
CA HIS A 218 9.25 -3.22 0.50
C HIS A 218 8.99 -4.59 1.13
N ASP A 219 8.15 -5.40 0.54
CA ASP A 219 7.91 -6.78 1.00
C ASP A 219 9.12 -7.70 0.71
N HIS A 220 10.08 -7.22 -0.08
CA HIS A 220 11.20 -8.01 -0.57
C HIS A 220 12.57 -7.36 -0.37
N PHE A 221 12.66 -6.03 -0.40
CA PHE A 221 13.90 -5.28 -0.27
C PHE A 221 13.92 -4.42 1.00
N TRP A 222 15.10 -4.26 1.60
CA TRP A 222 15.30 -3.32 2.69
C TRP A 222 14.96 -1.89 2.22
N THR A 223 14.04 -1.24 2.91
CA THR A 223 13.46 0.07 2.50
C THR A 223 12.92 0.10 1.06
N GLY A 224 12.57 -1.06 0.52
CA GLY A 224 12.13 -1.21 -0.87
C GLY A 224 13.23 -1.02 -1.92
N PHE A 225 14.48 -0.82 -1.51
CA PHE A 225 15.54 -0.29 -2.37
C PHE A 225 16.80 -1.16 -2.45
N LEU A 226 17.13 -1.94 -1.42
CA LEU A 226 18.33 -2.77 -1.38
C LEU A 226 18.02 -4.22 -1.04
N ALA A 227 18.69 -5.15 -1.74
CA ALA A 227 18.63 -6.56 -1.40
C ALA A 227 19.16 -6.82 0.01
N VAL A 228 18.47 -7.70 0.75
CA VAL A 228 18.85 -8.02 2.12
C VAL A 228 20.06 -8.95 2.13
N ASN A 229 21.21 -8.42 2.52
CA ASN A 229 22.47 -9.17 2.69
C ASN A 229 22.61 -9.74 4.11
N ASP A 230 23.69 -10.48 4.36
CA ASP A 230 23.95 -11.13 5.66
C ASP A 230 24.10 -10.12 6.80
N TYR A 231 24.65 -8.94 6.53
CA TYR A 231 24.76 -7.88 7.54
C TYR A 231 23.37 -7.36 7.95
N LEU A 232 22.50 -7.08 6.99
CA LEU A 232 21.13 -6.68 7.27
C LEU A 232 20.36 -7.77 8.02
N ARG A 233 20.50 -9.05 7.61
CA ARG A 233 19.85 -10.18 8.29
C ARG A 233 20.27 -10.28 9.77
N GLN A 234 21.54 -10.06 10.07
CA GLN A 234 22.04 -10.06 11.44
C GLN A 234 21.57 -8.83 12.23
N THR A 235 21.53 -7.67 11.58
CA THR A 235 21.08 -6.42 12.19
C THR A 235 19.62 -6.52 12.61
N TYR A 236 18.75 -7.05 11.76
CA TYR A 236 17.32 -7.18 12.07
C TYR A 236 17.06 -7.86 13.42
N VAL A 237 17.68 -9.00 13.66
CA VAL A 237 17.46 -9.80 14.89
C VAL A 237 18.34 -9.38 16.05
N GLY A 238 19.33 -8.54 15.79
CA GLY A 238 20.30 -8.06 16.77
C GLY A 238 19.81 -6.88 17.60
N ASP A 239 20.74 -6.27 18.33
CA ASP A 239 20.51 -5.07 19.12
C ASP A 239 21.33 -3.85 18.66
N GLU A 240 22.32 -4.04 17.77
CA GLU A 240 23.14 -2.94 17.25
C GLU A 240 22.42 -2.19 16.13
N ILE A 241 22.34 -0.85 16.25
CA ILE A 241 21.71 0.00 15.24
C ILE A 241 22.51 -0.08 13.94
N LEU A 242 21.81 -0.18 12.84
CA LEU A 242 22.34 -0.30 11.50
C LEU A 242 23.34 0.82 11.18
N ASN A 243 24.51 0.41 10.75
CA ASN A 243 25.53 1.28 10.16
C ASN A 243 25.44 1.22 8.64
N LEU A 244 25.10 2.31 7.99
CA LEU A 244 24.89 2.34 6.54
C LEU A 244 26.12 1.88 5.75
N GLY A 245 27.33 2.20 6.20
CA GLY A 245 28.56 1.77 5.53
C GLY A 245 28.79 0.26 5.51
N ASN A 246 28.12 -0.49 6.38
CA ASN A 246 28.19 -1.96 6.35
C ASN A 246 27.14 -2.59 5.42
N VAL A 247 26.14 -1.83 4.99
CA VAL A 247 25.15 -2.28 4.01
C VAL A 247 25.78 -2.39 2.63
N PHE A 248 26.69 -1.46 2.32
CA PHE A 248 27.46 -1.45 1.08
C PHE A 248 28.85 -2.04 1.33
N GLU A 249 29.41 -2.72 0.36
CA GLU A 249 30.81 -3.09 0.40
C GLU A 249 31.67 -1.82 0.41
N ASP A 250 32.35 -1.57 1.52
CA ASP A 250 33.22 -0.41 1.66
C ASP A 250 34.68 -0.77 1.39
N PRO A 251 35.22 -0.40 0.22
CA PRO A 251 36.62 -0.70 -0.13
C PRO A 251 37.65 0.08 0.70
N LEU A 252 37.23 1.12 1.42
CA LEU A 252 38.11 2.00 2.19
C LEU A 252 38.28 1.57 3.64
N GLY A 253 37.53 0.58 4.10
CA GLY A 253 37.64 -0.01 5.44
C GLY A 253 36.76 0.64 6.50
N PRO A 254 36.86 0.17 7.77
CA PRO A 254 35.88 0.51 8.82
C PRO A 254 35.72 2.00 9.14
N ASP A 255 36.77 2.78 8.98
CA ASP A 255 36.75 4.21 9.35
C ASP A 255 36.00 5.09 8.35
N SER A 256 35.68 4.59 7.16
CA SER A 256 34.93 5.30 6.11
C SER A 256 33.43 4.98 6.13
N ARG A 257 32.94 4.17 7.06
CA ARG A 257 31.60 3.58 7.07
C ARG A 257 30.45 4.52 7.42
N GLY A 258 30.68 5.78 7.58
CA GLY A 258 29.60 6.77 7.52
C GLY A 258 28.77 6.90 8.79
N PHE A 259 27.53 6.38 8.83
CA PHE A 259 26.53 6.79 9.80
C PHE A 259 25.72 5.63 10.37
N TYR A 260 25.42 5.72 11.66
CA TYR A 260 24.32 4.97 12.25
C TYR A 260 22.99 5.58 11.86
N MET A 261 22.06 4.72 11.45
CA MET A 261 20.76 5.13 10.88
C MET A 261 19.77 5.65 11.91
N GLY A 262 19.97 5.35 13.18
CA GLY A 262 19.07 5.69 14.26
C GLY A 262 17.95 4.68 14.47
N CYS A 263 17.30 4.79 15.62
CA CYS A 263 16.13 4.01 16.00
C CYS A 263 15.19 4.89 16.82
N LEU A 264 13.93 4.50 16.90
CA LEU A 264 12.95 5.16 17.76
C LEU A 264 13.05 4.62 19.19
N ASP A 265 13.02 5.55 20.12
CA ASP A 265 13.02 5.22 21.55
C ASP A 265 11.58 5.18 22.08
N GLY A 266 11.14 4.02 22.55
CA GLY A 266 9.81 3.85 23.15
C GLY A 266 9.61 4.57 24.48
N ARG A 267 10.57 5.39 24.97
CA ARG A 267 10.48 6.07 26.27
C ARG A 267 9.57 7.29 26.29
N THR A 268 9.19 7.79 25.12
CA THR A 268 8.26 8.92 25.02
C THR A 268 7.11 8.59 24.08
N PRO A 269 5.93 9.21 24.28
CA PRO A 269 4.78 9.00 23.39
C PRO A 269 4.99 9.58 21.97
N TYR A 270 6.11 10.23 21.73
CA TYR A 270 6.46 10.84 20.45
C TYR A 270 7.46 10.01 19.63
N GLY A 271 8.07 8.96 20.22
CA GLY A 271 9.09 8.17 19.56
C GLY A 271 10.36 8.98 19.27
N ASP A 272 11.07 9.41 20.33
CA ASP A 272 12.32 10.16 20.16
C ASP A 272 13.37 9.31 19.46
N ILE A 273 14.11 9.93 18.52
CA ILE A 273 15.17 9.26 17.77
C ILE A 273 16.48 9.30 18.54
N PHE A 274 17.12 8.15 18.66
CA PHE A 274 18.44 8.03 19.25
C PHE A 274 19.39 7.21 18.35
N GLY A 275 20.69 7.23 18.66
CA GLY A 275 21.68 6.43 17.95
C GLY A 275 21.88 6.83 16.50
N ILE A 276 21.55 8.07 16.12
CA ILE A 276 21.72 8.60 14.76
C ILE A 276 22.98 9.48 14.70
N GLY A 277 23.83 9.27 13.73
CA GLY A 277 24.98 10.15 13.48
C GLY A 277 26.24 9.44 12.99
N PRO A 278 27.35 10.20 12.82
CA PRO A 278 28.60 9.64 12.33
C PRO A 278 29.18 8.63 13.33
N VAL A 279 29.73 7.53 12.82
CA VAL A 279 30.34 6.47 13.63
C VAL A 279 31.35 7.01 14.65
N ALA A 280 32.14 7.99 14.26
CA ALA A 280 33.13 8.62 15.14
C ALA A 280 32.55 9.35 16.38
N ALA A 281 31.24 9.63 16.37
CA ALA A 281 30.58 10.24 17.54
C ALA A 281 30.22 9.24 18.64
N PHE A 282 30.35 7.94 18.37
CA PHE A 282 29.94 6.88 19.29
C PHE A 282 31.17 6.07 19.74
N PRO A 283 31.46 5.99 21.06
CA PRO A 283 32.58 5.19 21.57
C PRO A 283 32.33 3.68 21.39
N THR A 284 31.07 3.26 21.30
CA THR A 284 30.61 1.90 20.98
C THR A 284 29.38 2.00 20.08
N PRO A 285 29.08 0.96 19.28
CA PRO A 285 27.86 0.94 18.49
C PRO A 285 26.62 1.23 19.35
N PRO A 286 25.75 2.15 18.95
CA PRO A 286 24.49 2.39 19.66
C PRO A 286 23.58 1.18 19.51
N LYS A 287 22.75 0.90 20.53
CA LYS A 287 21.94 -0.30 20.61
C LYS A 287 20.48 0.03 20.91
N VAL A 288 19.57 -0.74 20.31
CA VAL A 288 18.16 -0.79 20.73
C VAL A 288 18.02 -1.48 22.09
N LEU A 289 16.83 -1.43 22.68
CA LEU A 289 16.58 -1.97 24.03
C LEU A 289 16.88 -3.46 24.11
N ALA A 290 16.51 -4.24 23.11
CA ALA A 290 16.83 -5.68 23.04
C ALA A 290 16.81 -6.20 21.60
N ALA A 291 17.54 -7.30 21.41
CA ALA A 291 17.41 -8.16 20.23
C ALA A 291 16.06 -8.89 20.24
N ASP A 292 15.52 -9.13 19.04
CA ASP A 292 14.27 -9.90 18.87
C ASP A 292 14.40 -10.84 17.67
N PRO A 293 14.29 -12.17 17.88
CA PRO A 293 14.36 -13.13 16.78
C PRO A 293 13.21 -13.01 15.78
N ASP A 294 12.06 -12.47 16.16
CA ASP A 294 10.90 -12.31 15.27
C ASP A 294 11.04 -11.15 14.27
N ARG A 295 12.13 -10.40 14.36
CA ARG A 295 12.51 -9.38 13.36
C ARG A 295 13.24 -9.96 12.15
N PHE A 296 13.37 -11.28 12.00
CA PHE A 296 14.10 -11.84 10.87
C PHE A 296 13.49 -11.45 9.51
N SER A 297 14.37 -11.25 8.53
CA SER A 297 13.95 -10.92 7.17
C SER A 297 13.43 -12.15 6.44
N LEU A 298 12.26 -12.03 5.84
CA LEU A 298 11.63 -13.07 5.04
C LEU A 298 12.23 -13.14 3.63
N SER A 299 12.43 -14.34 3.13
CA SER A 299 12.59 -14.59 1.68
C SER A 299 11.22 -14.49 0.98
N LYS A 300 11.24 -14.40 -0.36
CA LYS A 300 10.02 -14.41 -1.18
C LYS A 300 9.05 -15.54 -0.81
N SER A 301 9.56 -16.76 -0.76
CA SER A 301 8.77 -17.95 -0.45
C SER A 301 8.26 -17.96 1.00
N GLU A 302 9.04 -17.48 1.96
CA GLU A 302 8.63 -17.37 3.35
C GLU A 302 7.52 -16.30 3.48
N TRP A 303 7.68 -15.14 2.85
CA TRP A 303 6.67 -14.10 2.83
C TRP A 303 5.33 -14.60 2.27
N MET A 304 5.34 -15.25 1.10
CA MET A 304 4.12 -15.84 0.53
C MET A 304 3.53 -16.94 1.43
N ASN A 305 4.39 -17.73 2.09
CA ASN A 305 3.94 -18.83 2.95
C ASN A 305 3.18 -18.34 4.19
N GLU A 306 3.49 -17.16 4.72
CA GLU A 306 2.82 -16.61 5.89
C GLU A 306 1.32 -16.36 5.67
N PHE A 307 0.88 -16.08 4.43
CA PHE A 307 -0.53 -15.90 4.08
C PHE A 307 -1.39 -17.15 4.24
N PHE A 308 -0.77 -18.33 4.43
CA PHE A 308 -1.50 -19.55 4.81
C PHE A 308 -1.75 -19.65 6.33
N THR A 309 -1.06 -18.83 7.13
CA THR A 309 -1.26 -18.72 8.58
C THR A 309 -2.25 -17.60 8.87
N THR A 310 -3.51 -17.83 8.53
CA THR A 310 -4.61 -16.88 8.63
C THR A 310 -5.86 -17.55 9.21
N THR A 311 -6.79 -16.75 9.74
CA THR A 311 -8.15 -17.19 10.11
C THR A 311 -9.18 -16.92 9.02
N SER A 312 -8.80 -16.26 7.94
CA SER A 312 -9.65 -16.07 6.75
C SER A 312 -9.93 -17.39 6.06
N ASP A 313 -11.10 -17.51 5.44
CA ASP A 313 -11.49 -18.73 4.72
C ASP A 313 -10.66 -18.93 3.44
N LEU A 314 -10.27 -17.85 2.78
CA LEU A 314 -9.36 -17.86 1.64
C LEU A 314 -7.91 -17.93 2.13
N ARG A 315 -7.41 -19.15 2.38
CA ARG A 315 -6.02 -19.34 2.78
C ARG A 315 -5.08 -19.13 1.61
N GLY A 316 -3.95 -18.47 1.90
CA GLY A 316 -2.96 -18.11 0.90
C GLY A 316 -3.29 -16.82 0.14
N HIS A 317 -4.51 -16.29 0.29
CA HIS A 317 -4.96 -15.01 -0.27
C HIS A 317 -4.62 -14.82 -1.76
N GLY A 318 -4.76 -15.92 -2.52
CA GLY A 318 -4.46 -16.03 -3.94
C GLY A 318 -3.26 -16.90 -4.25
N PHE A 319 -2.27 -16.98 -3.38
CA PHE A 319 -1.11 -17.86 -3.57
C PHE A 319 -1.49 -19.32 -3.38
N ASP A 320 -0.93 -20.20 -4.21
CA ASP A 320 -0.96 -21.64 -3.97
C ASP A 320 0.42 -22.16 -3.50
N ARG A 321 0.48 -23.44 -3.09
CA ARG A 321 1.72 -24.03 -2.57
C ARG A 321 2.79 -24.26 -3.64
N ASN A 322 2.40 -24.37 -4.91
CA ASN A 322 3.35 -24.51 -6.01
C ASN A 322 3.98 -23.16 -6.35
N ASP A 323 3.17 -22.08 -6.33
CA ASP A 323 3.65 -20.71 -6.53
C ASP A 323 4.65 -20.33 -5.43
N VAL A 324 4.33 -20.67 -4.16
CA VAL A 324 5.27 -20.50 -3.03
C VAL A 324 6.59 -21.23 -3.27
N ALA A 325 6.53 -22.47 -3.74
CA ALA A 325 7.74 -23.26 -3.98
C ALA A 325 8.58 -22.72 -5.16
N ALA A 326 7.92 -22.11 -6.14
CA ALA A 326 8.57 -21.44 -7.28
C ALA A 326 9.05 -20.02 -6.95
N GLY A 327 8.58 -19.42 -5.86
CA GLY A 327 8.81 -18.01 -5.54
C GLY A 327 8.07 -17.04 -6.48
N LEU A 328 7.03 -17.53 -7.18
CA LEU A 328 6.24 -16.78 -8.16
C LEU A 328 4.99 -16.19 -7.50
N ALA A 329 4.98 -14.90 -7.22
CA ALA A 329 3.83 -14.21 -6.63
C ALA A 329 2.84 -13.72 -7.69
N CYS A 330 2.53 -14.58 -8.67
CA CYS A 330 1.59 -14.32 -9.77
C CYS A 330 0.49 -15.36 -9.77
N TYR A 331 -0.76 -14.90 -9.85
CA TYR A 331 -1.92 -15.81 -9.89
C TYR A 331 -3.14 -15.13 -10.49
N THR A 332 -4.21 -15.89 -10.75
CA THR A 332 -5.48 -15.33 -11.24
C THR A 332 -6.64 -15.81 -10.41
N PHE A 333 -7.70 -15.00 -10.39
CA PHE A 333 -8.98 -15.42 -9.81
C PHE A 333 -10.16 -14.79 -10.54
N GLU A 334 -11.32 -15.41 -10.38
CA GLU A 334 -12.61 -14.91 -10.86
C GLU A 334 -13.46 -14.52 -9.63
N PRO A 335 -13.73 -13.22 -9.43
CA PRO A 335 -14.41 -12.77 -8.21
C PRO A 335 -15.84 -13.32 -8.05
N LYS A 336 -16.53 -13.55 -9.19
CA LYS A 336 -17.91 -14.04 -9.25
C LYS A 336 -18.03 -15.01 -10.40
N ALA A 337 -18.65 -16.16 -10.17
CA ALA A 337 -18.83 -17.19 -11.18
C ALA A 337 -19.72 -16.73 -12.35
N ASP A 338 -20.66 -15.86 -12.05
CA ASP A 338 -21.71 -15.35 -12.93
C ASP A 338 -21.31 -14.08 -13.70
N VAL A 339 -20.19 -13.46 -13.36
CA VAL A 339 -19.68 -12.25 -14.01
C VAL A 339 -18.39 -12.57 -14.78
N PRO A 340 -18.32 -12.27 -16.09
CA PRO A 340 -17.15 -12.62 -16.89
C PRO A 340 -15.98 -11.65 -16.64
N VAL A 341 -15.47 -11.62 -15.42
CA VAL A 341 -14.31 -10.83 -15.01
C VAL A 341 -13.21 -11.75 -14.49
N ARG A 342 -11.99 -11.56 -14.94
CA ARG A 342 -10.76 -12.18 -14.42
C ARG A 342 -9.84 -11.11 -13.89
N VAL A 343 -9.35 -11.32 -12.67
CA VAL A 343 -8.28 -10.52 -12.06
C VAL A 343 -6.98 -11.30 -12.18
N ILE A 344 -5.95 -10.65 -12.70
CA ILE A 344 -4.60 -11.17 -12.88
C ILE A 344 -3.72 -10.41 -11.88
N VAL A 345 -3.24 -11.08 -10.86
CA VAL A 345 -2.31 -10.49 -9.89
C VAL A 345 -0.90 -10.78 -10.36
N LEU A 346 -0.12 -9.74 -10.50
CA LEU A 346 1.22 -9.77 -11.10
C LEU A 346 2.25 -9.27 -10.10
N ASP A 347 3.32 -10.03 -9.92
CA ASP A 347 4.52 -9.54 -9.28
C ASP A 347 5.38 -8.83 -10.33
N ASP A 348 5.36 -7.53 -10.29
CA ASP A 348 6.12 -6.65 -11.17
C ASP A 348 7.34 -6.02 -10.46
N THR A 349 7.74 -6.56 -9.30
CA THR A 349 8.96 -6.14 -8.59
C THR A 349 10.20 -6.83 -9.17
N GLN A 350 11.39 -6.27 -8.93
CA GLN A 350 12.65 -6.88 -9.37
C GLN A 350 12.94 -8.22 -8.67
N GLY A 351 13.72 -9.08 -9.32
CA GLY A 351 14.35 -10.23 -8.70
C GLY A 351 15.60 -9.84 -7.91
N ASP A 352 16.09 -10.72 -7.01
CA ASP A 352 17.31 -10.50 -6.21
C ASP A 352 18.58 -10.34 -7.06
N ASP A 353 18.57 -10.91 -8.24
CA ASP A 353 19.66 -10.93 -9.21
C ASP A 353 19.48 -9.92 -10.36
N GLU A 354 18.50 -9.02 -10.23
CA GLU A 354 18.17 -8.00 -11.23
C GLU A 354 18.43 -6.56 -10.73
N PRO A 355 19.65 -6.24 -10.21
CA PRO A 355 19.94 -4.88 -9.80
C PRO A 355 20.09 -3.95 -11.02
N TYR A 356 19.57 -2.75 -10.90
CA TYR A 356 19.90 -1.66 -11.81
C TYR A 356 21.01 -0.78 -11.24
N ASP A 357 21.61 0.07 -12.05
CA ASP A 357 22.70 0.97 -11.65
C ASP A 357 22.38 1.84 -10.42
N ASN A 358 21.10 2.10 -10.18
CA ASN A 358 20.58 2.90 -9.07
C ASN A 358 19.83 2.09 -7.99
N GLY A 359 20.00 0.78 -7.95
CA GLY A 359 19.44 -0.10 -6.92
C GLY A 359 18.18 -0.85 -7.35
N TYR A 360 17.45 -1.35 -6.37
CA TYR A 360 16.16 -2.03 -6.53
C TYR A 360 15.00 -1.04 -6.35
N GLY A 361 13.77 -1.52 -6.40
CA GLY A 361 12.55 -0.71 -6.21
C GLY A 361 11.90 -0.27 -7.51
N HIS A 362 12.39 -0.77 -8.65
CA HIS A 362 11.80 -0.53 -9.97
C HIS A 362 10.79 -1.59 -10.36
N GLY A 363 9.86 -1.23 -11.24
CA GLY A 363 9.06 -2.20 -11.99
C GLY A 363 9.94 -3.00 -12.94
N CYS A 364 9.69 -4.31 -12.96
CA CYS A 364 10.46 -5.24 -13.77
C CYS A 364 9.66 -6.50 -14.07
N LEU A 365 9.70 -6.95 -15.31
CA LEU A 365 9.29 -8.29 -15.70
C LEU A 365 10.45 -8.99 -16.39
N ASP A 366 10.88 -10.11 -15.82
CA ASP A 366 11.68 -11.09 -16.53
C ASP A 366 10.84 -11.81 -17.60
N GLN A 367 11.48 -12.61 -18.43
CA GLN A 367 10.79 -13.31 -19.52
C GLN A 367 9.75 -14.30 -18.99
N GLU A 368 9.99 -14.95 -17.86
CA GLU A 368 9.09 -15.94 -17.28
C GLU A 368 7.78 -15.28 -16.82
N ARG A 369 7.85 -14.19 -16.06
CA ARG A 369 6.66 -13.46 -15.60
C ARG A 369 5.93 -12.78 -16.76
N HIS A 370 6.66 -12.26 -17.75
CA HIS A 370 6.05 -11.71 -18.96
C HIS A 370 5.29 -12.78 -19.74
N ASP A 371 5.90 -13.95 -19.99
CA ASP A 371 5.26 -15.03 -20.73
C ASP A 371 4.06 -15.59 -19.97
N TRP A 372 4.14 -15.66 -18.64
CA TRP A 372 3.02 -16.02 -17.77
C TRP A 372 1.86 -15.02 -17.92
N LEU A 373 2.14 -13.71 -17.81
CA LEU A 373 1.14 -12.64 -17.99
C LEU A 373 0.46 -12.74 -19.35
N VAL A 374 1.24 -12.89 -20.42
CA VAL A 374 0.73 -13.04 -21.78
C VAL A 374 -0.16 -14.27 -21.89
N GLY A 375 0.25 -15.39 -21.30
CA GLY A 375 -0.56 -16.62 -21.27
C GLY A 375 -1.91 -16.45 -20.57
N GLU A 376 -1.95 -15.72 -19.46
CA GLU A 376 -3.20 -15.46 -18.72
C GLU A 376 -4.11 -14.44 -19.45
N LEU A 377 -3.51 -13.44 -20.10
CA LEU A 377 -4.24 -12.49 -20.96
C LEU A 377 -4.84 -13.20 -22.18
N ASP A 378 -4.08 -14.10 -22.85
CA ASP A 378 -4.55 -14.91 -23.97
C ASP A 378 -5.73 -15.80 -23.56
N LYS A 379 -5.66 -16.45 -22.40
CA LYS A 379 -6.77 -17.25 -21.83
C LYS A 379 -7.99 -16.39 -21.56
N GLY A 380 -7.81 -15.27 -20.83
CA GLY A 380 -8.91 -14.36 -20.52
C GLY A 380 -9.58 -13.80 -21.76
N GLN A 381 -8.80 -13.46 -22.80
CA GLN A 381 -9.32 -13.01 -24.08
C GLN A 381 -10.11 -14.11 -24.81
N ALA A 382 -9.57 -15.32 -24.87
CA ALA A 382 -10.21 -16.47 -25.53
C ALA A 382 -11.52 -16.89 -24.82
N GLU A 383 -11.56 -16.81 -23.50
CA GLU A 383 -12.74 -17.10 -22.69
C GLU A 383 -13.76 -15.94 -22.70
N GLY A 384 -13.41 -14.79 -23.28
CA GLY A 384 -14.24 -13.59 -23.30
C GLY A 384 -14.48 -13.05 -21.89
N LYS A 385 -13.44 -12.87 -21.11
CA LYS A 385 -13.46 -12.24 -19.79
C LYS A 385 -13.01 -10.79 -19.91
N LEU A 386 -13.63 -9.88 -19.19
CA LEU A 386 -13.01 -8.59 -18.88
C LEU A 386 -11.83 -8.84 -17.95
N MET A 387 -10.71 -8.20 -18.22
CA MET A 387 -9.48 -8.44 -17.47
C MET A 387 -9.06 -7.20 -16.70
N ILE A 388 -8.64 -7.44 -15.45
CA ILE A 388 -8.03 -6.46 -14.56
C ILE A 388 -6.66 -7.01 -14.20
N VAL A 389 -5.60 -6.23 -14.41
CA VAL A 389 -4.28 -6.53 -13.86
C VAL A 389 -4.12 -5.77 -12.56
N ALA A 390 -3.68 -6.44 -11.51
CA ALA A 390 -3.36 -5.86 -10.22
C ALA A 390 -1.89 -6.12 -9.92
N ALA A 391 -1.11 -5.06 -9.87
CA ALA A 391 0.33 -5.09 -9.64
C ALA A 391 0.69 -4.04 -8.57
N HIS A 392 1.96 -3.88 -8.26
CA HIS A 392 2.39 -2.86 -7.31
C HIS A 392 2.87 -1.60 -8.01
N ILE A 393 3.67 -1.73 -9.06
CA ILE A 393 4.34 -0.60 -9.70
C ILE A 393 3.56 -0.12 -10.92
N PRO A 394 3.31 1.19 -11.06
CA PRO A 394 2.56 1.74 -12.17
C PRO A 394 3.36 1.69 -13.48
N ILE A 395 2.66 1.73 -14.62
CA ILE A 395 3.23 1.69 -15.96
C ILE A 395 2.90 2.95 -16.77
N GLY A 396 3.84 3.41 -17.61
CA GLY A 396 3.61 4.53 -18.52
C GLY A 396 3.49 5.91 -17.86
N VAL A 397 3.92 6.06 -16.61
CA VAL A 397 3.71 7.28 -15.81
C VAL A 397 5.00 8.00 -15.42
N GLU A 398 6.14 7.31 -15.48
CA GLU A 398 7.46 7.86 -15.15
C GLU A 398 8.43 7.65 -16.30
N ALA A 399 9.49 8.45 -16.33
CA ALA A 399 10.58 8.24 -17.30
C ALA A 399 11.29 6.90 -17.02
N ALA A 400 11.68 6.19 -18.05
CA ALA A 400 12.43 4.94 -17.92
C ALA A 400 13.69 5.14 -17.08
N GLY A 401 13.90 4.27 -16.09
CA GLY A 401 15.00 4.38 -15.13
C GLY A 401 14.77 5.37 -13.99
N SER A 402 13.59 5.97 -13.88
CA SER A 402 13.19 6.72 -12.69
C SER A 402 13.18 5.80 -11.47
N PRO A 403 13.61 6.26 -10.27
CA PRO A 403 13.52 5.48 -9.04
C PRO A 403 12.11 5.02 -8.67
N MET A 404 11.09 5.65 -9.25
CA MET A 404 9.66 5.37 -8.98
C MET A 404 8.94 4.72 -10.17
N GLY A 405 9.68 4.28 -11.18
CA GLY A 405 9.12 3.71 -12.39
C GLY A 405 9.79 2.39 -12.77
N TRP A 406 9.70 2.06 -14.06
CA TRP A 406 10.27 0.83 -14.59
C TRP A 406 11.77 0.93 -14.82
N GLY A 407 12.46 -0.18 -14.58
CA GLY A 407 13.88 -0.30 -14.85
C GLY A 407 14.19 -0.26 -16.35
N SER A 408 15.46 0.01 -16.68
CA SER A 408 15.87 0.30 -18.07
C SER A 408 16.60 -0.83 -18.77
N ALA A 409 16.97 -1.97 -18.12
CA ALA A 409 18.01 -2.80 -18.74
C ALA A 409 17.64 -4.27 -19.01
N ALA A 410 17.60 -5.15 -18.06
CA ALA A 410 17.60 -6.59 -18.35
C ALA A 410 16.21 -7.23 -18.47
N CYS A 411 15.16 -6.44 -18.34
CA CYS A 411 13.76 -6.90 -18.32
C CYS A 411 13.04 -6.48 -19.59
N VAL A 412 11.85 -7.02 -19.78
CA VAL A 412 10.92 -6.51 -20.81
C VAL A 412 10.72 -5.01 -20.57
N SER A 413 10.96 -4.21 -21.59
CA SER A 413 10.81 -2.75 -21.45
C SER A 413 9.35 -2.37 -21.25
N GLU A 414 9.11 -1.30 -20.50
CA GLU A 414 7.76 -0.77 -20.27
C GLU A 414 6.99 -0.52 -21.57
N ASN A 415 7.66 0.02 -22.60
CA ASN A 415 7.04 0.26 -23.90
C ASN A 415 6.62 -1.03 -24.62
N GLU A 416 7.42 -2.09 -24.52
CA GLU A 416 7.08 -3.41 -25.10
C GLU A 416 5.89 -4.01 -24.34
N LEU A 417 5.88 -3.92 -23.02
CA LEU A 417 4.75 -4.35 -22.20
C LEU A 417 3.47 -3.60 -22.60
N ILE A 418 3.48 -2.27 -22.60
CA ILE A 418 2.30 -1.46 -22.98
C ILE A 418 1.83 -1.78 -24.39
N ALA A 419 2.74 -1.92 -25.36
CA ALA A 419 2.40 -2.30 -26.72
C ALA A 419 1.74 -3.68 -26.78
N LYS A 420 2.20 -4.63 -25.96
CA LYS A 420 1.59 -5.96 -25.85
C LYS A 420 0.20 -5.88 -25.22
N LEU A 421 0.04 -5.12 -24.14
CA LEU A 421 -1.25 -4.93 -23.45
C LEU A 421 -2.31 -4.34 -24.39
N HIS A 422 -1.95 -3.41 -25.26
CA HIS A 422 -2.84 -2.85 -26.28
C HIS A 422 -3.31 -3.87 -27.34
N THR A 423 -2.86 -5.10 -27.31
CA THR A 423 -3.41 -6.16 -28.18
C THR A 423 -4.62 -6.89 -27.59
N TYR A 424 -4.98 -6.58 -26.33
CA TYR A 424 -6.06 -7.25 -25.59
C TYR A 424 -7.29 -6.34 -25.41
N PRO A 425 -8.30 -6.41 -26.29
CA PRO A 425 -9.47 -5.52 -26.21
C PRO A 425 -10.38 -5.74 -24.99
N ASN A 426 -10.16 -6.81 -24.23
CA ASN A 426 -10.88 -7.07 -23.00
C ASN A 426 -10.10 -6.67 -21.73
N LEU A 427 -8.86 -6.18 -21.86
CA LEU A 427 -8.15 -5.55 -20.74
C LEU A 427 -8.71 -4.16 -20.51
N ILE A 428 -9.24 -3.91 -19.32
CA ILE A 428 -9.91 -2.64 -19.01
C ILE A 428 -9.21 -1.81 -17.94
N LEU A 429 -8.39 -2.47 -17.10
CA LEU A 429 -7.83 -1.81 -15.92
C LEU A 429 -6.50 -2.42 -15.50
N TRP A 430 -5.55 -1.53 -15.18
CA TRP A 430 -4.34 -1.81 -14.42
C TRP A 430 -4.43 -1.10 -13.08
N LEU A 431 -4.24 -1.81 -11.97
CA LEU A 431 -4.22 -1.27 -10.61
C LEU A 431 -2.79 -1.24 -10.09
N ALA A 432 -2.41 -0.14 -9.46
CA ALA A 432 -1.08 0.05 -8.88
C ALA A 432 -1.10 0.87 -7.57
N GLY A 433 0.04 0.86 -6.87
CA GLY A 433 0.37 1.67 -5.69
C GLY A 433 1.72 2.37 -5.85
N HIS A 434 2.68 2.07 -4.96
CA HIS A 434 4.10 2.42 -5.03
C HIS A 434 4.44 3.90 -4.88
N ARG A 435 3.79 4.79 -5.61
CA ARG A 435 4.11 6.22 -5.58
C ARG A 435 3.33 7.01 -4.54
N HIS A 436 2.50 6.33 -3.74
CA HIS A 436 1.67 6.91 -2.66
C HIS A 436 0.73 8.03 -3.14
N ARG A 437 0.23 7.95 -4.38
CA ARG A 437 -0.57 9.00 -5.03
C ARG A 437 -1.89 8.45 -5.56
N ASN A 438 -2.91 9.30 -5.57
CA ASN A 438 -4.12 9.04 -6.35
C ASN A 438 -3.93 9.57 -7.76
N VAL A 439 -3.73 8.67 -8.73
CA VAL A 439 -3.59 9.02 -10.16
C VAL A 439 -4.49 8.15 -11.00
N VAL A 440 -5.06 8.71 -12.06
CA VAL A 440 -5.83 8.00 -13.08
C VAL A 440 -5.27 8.35 -14.45
N THR A 441 -4.67 7.37 -15.09
CA THR A 441 -4.00 7.49 -16.40
C THR A 441 -4.78 6.75 -17.47
N ALA A 442 -4.99 7.40 -18.61
CA ALA A 442 -5.59 6.78 -19.79
C ALA A 442 -4.48 6.26 -20.71
N LEU A 443 -4.27 4.96 -20.78
CA LEU A 443 -3.42 4.32 -21.77
C LEU A 443 -4.22 4.12 -23.05
N LYS A 444 -4.15 5.15 -23.91
CA LYS A 444 -5.00 5.24 -25.13
C LYS A 444 -4.59 4.20 -26.16
N SER A 445 -5.59 3.65 -26.85
CA SER A 445 -5.35 2.79 -28.01
C SER A 445 -4.40 3.44 -29.02
N PRO A 446 -3.41 2.71 -29.55
CA PRO A 446 -2.57 3.18 -30.63
C PRO A 446 -3.35 3.30 -31.97
N ASP A 447 -4.53 2.69 -32.05
CA ASP A 447 -5.45 2.78 -33.20
C ASP A 447 -6.74 3.50 -32.81
N ALA A 448 -6.92 4.71 -33.30
CA ALA A 448 -8.11 5.52 -33.03
C ALA A 448 -9.42 4.88 -33.53
N GLY A 449 -9.36 3.94 -34.47
CA GLY A 449 -10.50 3.15 -34.95
C GLY A 449 -10.89 1.99 -34.04
N ARG A 450 -10.06 1.69 -33.05
CA ARG A 450 -10.22 0.57 -32.11
C ARG A 450 -10.06 1.03 -30.65
N PRO A 451 -10.98 1.86 -30.14
CA PRO A 451 -10.89 2.41 -28.79
C PRO A 451 -10.85 1.33 -27.70
N GLU A 452 -11.40 0.14 -27.96
CA GLU A 452 -11.41 -1.01 -27.05
C GLU A 452 -10.00 -1.59 -26.77
N LEU A 453 -8.97 -1.14 -27.46
CA LEU A 453 -7.58 -1.50 -27.17
C LEU A 453 -6.92 -0.58 -26.13
N GLY A 454 -7.60 0.48 -25.71
CA GLY A 454 -7.16 1.33 -24.60
C GLY A 454 -7.63 0.77 -23.26
N PHE A 455 -6.90 1.05 -22.20
CA PHE A 455 -7.25 0.67 -20.83
C PHE A 455 -6.89 1.75 -19.84
N TRP A 456 -7.47 1.68 -18.65
CA TRP A 456 -7.18 2.62 -17.56
C TRP A 456 -6.11 2.06 -16.65
N GLU A 457 -5.23 2.92 -16.19
CA GLU A 457 -4.37 2.67 -15.06
C GLU A 457 -4.79 3.53 -13.88
N ILE A 458 -4.83 2.94 -12.70
CA ILE A 458 -5.21 3.63 -11.46
C ILE A 458 -4.19 3.33 -10.38
N GLU A 459 -3.54 4.40 -9.92
CA GLU A 459 -2.73 4.36 -8.73
C GLU A 459 -3.57 4.77 -7.52
N THR A 460 -3.44 4.03 -6.44
CA THR A 460 -4.09 4.31 -5.16
C THR A 460 -3.06 4.89 -4.20
N ALA A 461 -3.45 5.92 -3.45
CA ALA A 461 -2.61 6.50 -2.41
C ALA A 461 -2.32 5.50 -1.29
N SER A 462 -1.20 5.71 -0.61
CA SER A 462 -0.79 4.95 0.55
C SER A 462 -1.75 5.12 1.74
N LEU A 463 -1.94 4.06 2.53
CA LEU A 463 -2.53 4.18 3.86
C LEU A 463 -1.56 4.80 4.88
N ARG A 464 -0.25 4.81 4.61
CA ARG A 464 0.75 5.38 5.49
C ARG A 464 0.82 6.89 5.41
N ASP A 465 1.04 7.42 4.21
CA ASP A 465 1.27 8.84 4.00
C ASP A 465 -0.03 9.61 3.75
N PHE A 466 0.01 10.95 3.89
CA PHE A 466 -1.13 11.77 3.48
C PHE A 466 -1.45 11.55 1.98
N PRO A 467 -2.72 11.32 1.62
CA PRO A 467 -3.95 11.53 2.42
C PRO A 467 -4.40 10.36 3.30
N GLN A 468 -3.68 9.24 3.36
CA GLN A 468 -4.07 8.02 4.09
C GLN A 468 -5.42 7.49 3.61
N GLN A 469 -5.55 7.22 2.32
CA GLN A 469 -6.78 6.79 1.68
C GLN A 469 -6.66 5.36 1.15
N PHE A 470 -7.80 4.73 0.99
CA PHE A 470 -7.97 3.54 0.16
C PHE A 470 -9.03 3.84 -0.90
N ARG A 471 -9.22 2.92 -1.85
CA ARG A 471 -10.09 3.16 -2.99
C ARG A 471 -11.14 2.06 -3.14
N THR A 472 -12.38 2.44 -3.46
CA THR A 472 -13.42 1.51 -3.89
C THR A 472 -13.66 1.62 -5.37
N PHE A 473 -14.09 0.51 -5.97
CA PHE A 473 -14.36 0.37 -7.39
C PHE A 473 -15.71 -0.28 -7.63
N GLU A 474 -16.44 0.22 -8.61
CA GLU A 474 -17.61 -0.45 -9.16
C GLU A 474 -17.46 -0.57 -10.68
N ILE A 475 -17.59 -1.77 -11.21
CA ILE A 475 -17.64 -1.99 -12.65
C ILE A 475 -19.11 -2.15 -13.03
N VAL A 476 -19.58 -1.32 -13.95
CA VAL A 476 -20.98 -1.29 -14.38
C VAL A 476 -21.11 -1.40 -15.88
N ARG A 477 -22.15 -2.09 -16.35
CA ARG A 477 -22.57 -2.05 -17.74
C ARG A 477 -23.50 -0.85 -17.95
N ARG A 478 -23.35 -0.15 -19.06
CA ARG A 478 -24.12 1.04 -19.40
C ARG A 478 -25.15 0.76 -20.51
N SER A 479 -26.13 1.68 -20.66
CA SER A 479 -27.26 1.52 -21.57
C SER A 479 -26.89 1.58 -23.06
N ASP A 480 -25.70 2.09 -23.38
CA ASP A 480 -25.13 2.16 -24.73
C ASP A 480 -24.12 1.03 -25.03
N ASP A 481 -24.12 0.00 -24.16
CA ASP A 481 -23.23 -1.15 -24.26
C ASP A 481 -21.75 -0.85 -24.01
N THR A 482 -21.40 0.30 -23.47
CA THR A 482 -20.11 0.55 -22.87
C THR A 482 -20.05 0.01 -21.43
N ALA A 483 -18.85 -0.09 -20.87
CA ALA A 483 -18.67 -0.25 -19.43
C ALA A 483 -18.20 1.06 -18.79
N ALA A 484 -18.39 1.19 -17.48
CA ALA A 484 -17.73 2.22 -16.71
C ALA A 484 -17.10 1.62 -15.45
N ILE A 485 -15.97 2.18 -15.06
CA ILE A 485 -15.33 1.93 -13.78
C ILE A 485 -15.54 3.17 -12.93
N LEU A 486 -16.40 3.07 -11.90
CA LEU A 486 -16.53 4.12 -10.90
C LEU A 486 -15.48 3.89 -9.84
N THR A 487 -14.61 4.85 -9.63
CA THR A 487 -13.56 4.79 -8.61
C THR A 487 -13.76 5.92 -7.61
N THR A 488 -13.69 5.58 -6.31
CA THR A 488 -13.96 6.51 -5.22
C THR A 488 -12.91 6.34 -4.13
N ASP A 489 -12.21 7.41 -3.81
CA ASP A 489 -11.30 7.45 -2.67
C ASP A 489 -12.10 7.53 -1.35
N ILE A 490 -11.58 6.85 -0.35
CA ILE A 490 -12.21 6.76 0.97
C ILE A 490 -11.20 7.20 2.04
N ASP A 491 -11.58 8.20 2.81
CA ASP A 491 -10.89 8.56 4.04
C ASP A 491 -11.28 7.56 5.13
N PRO A 492 -10.34 6.77 5.70
CA PRO A 492 -10.65 5.92 6.85
C PRO A 492 -11.29 6.73 7.98
N VAL A 493 -12.40 6.23 8.51
CA VAL A 493 -13.08 6.87 9.64
C VAL A 493 -12.23 6.66 10.90
N VAL A 494 -11.80 7.75 11.50
CA VAL A 494 -11.05 7.76 12.76
C VAL A 494 -11.88 8.38 13.87
N GLU A 495 -11.79 7.82 15.06
CA GLU A 495 -12.43 8.36 16.25
C GLU A 495 -11.53 9.42 16.88
N ASP A 496 -12.10 10.51 17.35
CA ASP A 496 -11.35 11.59 18.01
C ASP A 496 -10.54 11.03 19.18
N GLY A 497 -9.26 11.40 19.22
CA GLY A 497 -8.32 10.95 20.26
C GLY A 497 -7.87 9.50 20.12
N SER A 498 -8.25 8.79 19.05
CA SER A 498 -7.70 7.48 18.73
C SER A 498 -6.27 7.59 18.20
N ARG A 499 -5.52 6.47 18.23
CA ARG A 499 -4.17 6.39 17.65
C ARG A 499 -4.18 6.62 16.13
N ALA A 500 -5.20 6.15 15.44
CA ALA A 500 -5.38 6.45 14.01
C ALA A 500 -5.62 7.94 13.75
N ALA A 501 -6.31 8.66 14.66
CA ALA A 501 -6.45 10.11 14.56
C ALA A 501 -5.12 10.84 14.80
N THR A 502 -4.29 10.35 15.73
CA THR A 502 -2.92 10.86 15.93
C THR A 502 -2.07 10.65 14.69
N SER A 503 -2.14 9.46 14.07
CA SER A 503 -1.47 9.18 12.80
C SER A 503 -1.88 10.16 11.70
N ARG A 504 -3.18 10.44 11.57
CA ARG A 504 -3.68 11.43 10.61
C ARG A 504 -3.10 12.82 10.86
N THR A 505 -3.03 13.25 12.11
CA THR A 505 -2.37 14.50 12.48
C THR A 505 -0.91 14.53 12.01
N TYR A 506 -0.19 13.43 12.18
CA TYR A 506 1.21 13.33 11.75
C TYR A 506 1.36 13.26 10.23
N ALA A 507 0.45 12.58 9.53
CA ALA A 507 0.44 12.56 8.07
C ALA A 507 0.19 13.95 7.48
N VAL A 508 -0.76 14.69 8.05
CA VAL A 508 -1.03 16.09 7.68
C VAL A 508 0.19 16.98 7.98
N ALA A 509 0.81 16.84 9.16
CA ALA A 509 2.00 17.60 9.50
C ALA A 509 3.17 17.32 8.55
N ALA A 510 3.40 16.05 8.18
CA ALA A 510 4.42 15.68 7.20
C ALA A 510 4.15 16.34 5.83
N GLN A 511 2.89 16.32 5.37
CA GLN A 511 2.46 17.03 4.16
C GLN A 511 2.80 18.53 4.22
N GLN A 512 2.50 19.18 5.34
CA GLN A 512 2.74 20.61 5.55
C GLN A 512 4.23 20.94 5.66
N ILE A 513 5.04 20.07 6.31
CA ILE A 513 6.50 20.26 6.48
C ILE A 513 7.22 20.14 5.14
N PHE A 514 6.85 19.16 4.34
CA PHE A 514 7.51 18.88 3.07
C PHE A 514 7.00 19.74 1.92
N ASP A 515 5.93 20.52 2.14
CA ASP A 515 5.24 21.28 1.07
C ASP A 515 4.95 20.37 -0.13
N ASN A 516 4.47 19.15 0.17
CA ASN A 516 4.33 18.12 -0.82
C ASN A 516 3.02 18.30 -1.61
N PRO A 517 3.08 18.49 -2.94
CA PRO A 517 1.90 18.70 -3.77
C PRO A 517 1.04 17.44 -3.98
N ILE A 518 1.33 16.32 -3.31
CA ILE A 518 0.60 15.04 -3.47
C ILE A 518 -0.93 15.22 -3.35
N GLY A 519 -1.39 16.14 -2.52
CA GLY A 519 -2.81 16.46 -2.38
C GLY A 519 -3.38 17.44 -3.42
N LEU A 520 -2.60 17.84 -4.44
CA LEU A 520 -3.00 18.85 -5.44
C LEU A 520 -3.10 18.28 -6.86
N LEU A 521 -3.38 16.99 -6.99
CA LEU A 521 -3.51 16.34 -8.29
C LEU A 521 -4.76 16.83 -9.03
N PRO A 522 -4.75 16.75 -10.38
CA PRO A 522 -5.89 17.19 -11.20
C PRO A 522 -7.19 16.49 -10.80
N THR A 523 -8.31 17.17 -11.00
CA THR A 523 -9.64 16.56 -10.95
C THR A 523 -9.68 15.33 -11.85
N GLY A 524 -10.42 14.28 -11.44
CA GLY A 524 -10.45 12.98 -12.13
C GLY A 524 -9.33 12.02 -11.77
N SER A 525 -8.37 12.43 -10.93
CA SER A 525 -7.38 11.54 -10.33
C SER A 525 -7.85 10.96 -8.99
N TYR A 526 -8.85 11.57 -8.38
CA TYR A 526 -9.51 11.09 -7.15
C TYR A 526 -10.75 10.25 -7.48
N ASN A 527 -11.89 10.89 -7.60
CA ASN A 527 -13.14 10.21 -7.90
C ASN A 527 -13.45 10.35 -9.39
N ALA A 528 -13.71 9.27 -10.07
CA ALA A 528 -13.95 9.28 -11.50
C ALA A 528 -14.96 8.23 -11.96
N GLU A 529 -15.65 8.53 -13.06
CA GLU A 529 -16.41 7.60 -13.89
C GLU A 529 -15.61 7.39 -15.19
N LEU A 530 -14.89 6.27 -15.27
CA LEU A 530 -13.95 5.95 -16.35
C LEU A 530 -14.66 5.09 -17.40
N ILE A 531 -14.90 5.64 -18.59
CA ILE A 531 -15.64 4.95 -19.63
C ILE A 531 -14.72 4.05 -20.45
N VAL A 532 -15.19 2.84 -20.75
CA VAL A 532 -14.48 1.81 -21.50
C VAL A 532 -15.31 1.36 -22.68
N ALA A 533 -14.72 1.40 -23.87
CA ALA A 533 -15.29 0.78 -25.06
C ALA A 533 -15.16 -0.74 -24.99
N LEU A 534 -16.19 -1.46 -25.42
CA LEU A 534 -16.23 -2.92 -25.42
C LEU A 534 -16.35 -3.48 -26.84
N THR A 535 -15.75 -4.63 -27.10
CA THR A 535 -15.98 -5.38 -28.34
C THR A 535 -17.45 -5.83 -28.44
N ALA A 536 -17.94 -6.04 -29.66
CA ALA A 536 -19.32 -6.53 -29.90
C ALA A 536 -19.58 -7.88 -29.20
N ASP A 537 -18.59 -8.76 -29.13
CA ASP A 537 -18.70 -10.05 -28.45
C ASP A 537 -18.84 -9.86 -26.92
N MET A 538 -18.07 -8.96 -26.33
CA MET A 538 -18.16 -8.65 -24.90
C MET A 538 -19.49 -7.96 -24.57
N GLN A 539 -19.96 -7.02 -25.38
CA GLN A 539 -21.28 -6.40 -25.26
C GLN A 539 -22.40 -7.46 -25.25
N ALA A 540 -22.34 -8.42 -26.19
CA ALA A 540 -23.31 -9.50 -26.26
C ALA A 540 -23.26 -10.41 -25.04
N LYS A 541 -22.05 -10.69 -24.53
CA LYS A 541 -21.84 -11.55 -23.36
C LYS A 541 -22.38 -10.90 -22.09
N LEU A 542 -22.14 -9.62 -21.87
CA LEU A 542 -22.62 -8.88 -20.69
C LEU A 542 -24.14 -8.63 -20.70
N LYS A 543 -24.80 -8.81 -21.84
CA LYS A 543 -26.28 -8.69 -21.97
C LYS A 543 -27.02 -9.98 -21.63
N ARG A 544 -26.36 -11.13 -21.66
CA ARG A 544 -27.04 -12.40 -21.41
C ARG A 544 -27.50 -12.42 -19.95
N PRO A 545 -28.81 -12.61 -19.68
CA PRO A 545 -29.22 -13.06 -18.35
C PRO A 545 -28.58 -14.43 -18.12
N GLU A 546 -28.18 -14.68 -16.92
CA GLU A 546 -27.64 -15.97 -16.54
C GLU A 546 -28.61 -17.10 -16.83
N ALA A 547 -28.07 -18.24 -17.32
CA ALA A 547 -28.83 -19.47 -17.57
C ALA A 547 -29.08 -20.21 -16.26
#